data_6bd5420d50e8a8b621abb3e21389a925
#
_entry.id   6bd5420d50e8a8b621abb3e21389a925
#
_cell.length_a   1.000
_cell.length_b   1.000
_cell.length_c   1.000
_cell.angle_alpha   90.00
_cell.angle_beta   90.00
_cell.angle_gamma   90.00
#
_symmetry.space_group_name_H-M   'P 1'
#
loop_
_entity.id
_entity.type
_entity.pdbx_description
1 polymer ?
#
loop_
_entity_poly.entity_id
_entity_poly.type
_entity_poly.pdbx_seq_one_letter_code
_entity_poly.pdbx_strand_id
1 'polypeptide(L)'
;MTHSTHKFEATADLPGVSFGAMRQIILAQAKSSNLPVLEDTASQLTVETAHGLMGLRPGDLADTAGFVGAKDEHWLFVMKNAVIQQMSHLMPEVAEKMHWSSGPEVGTLPPNFTFVSVIEVQELGQNFLRVIFQGEDLSKHQDAAIHFRLVLPPETVAPEWPQVAPNGSVRWPEGENAPHRPVYTTRTIDHARNQLVMDVFIHEGGRVTEWARSHLQKLRQRRVVGLLGPSGGGLLHAEKVLMATDETGFPAAARLLENLPNSATGEIILESEYGAVCDYPIKVPSGIKVRWLARSEGQILGDATCAALPGHAGSKIWFAGERSEAKTVREAAKAAGWEQGDLRVSAFWTR
;
A
#
# COMPACT_ATOMS: atom_id res chain seq x y z
N MET A 1 -6.40 -14.68 27.62
CA MET A 1 -6.60 -13.34 27.08
C MET A 1 -5.30 -12.58 27.23
N THR A 2 -4.42 -12.64 26.25
CA THR A 2 -3.15 -11.90 26.26
C THR A 2 -3.41 -10.58 25.58
N HIS A 3 -3.61 -9.52 26.36
CA HIS A 3 -3.50 -8.17 25.87
C HIS A 3 -2.08 -8.00 25.32
N SER A 4 -1.94 -7.98 24.00
CA SER A 4 -0.70 -7.56 23.34
C SER A 4 -0.48 -6.10 23.77
N THR A 5 0.46 -5.88 24.69
CA THR A 5 0.87 -4.54 25.08
C THR A 5 1.54 -3.90 23.87
N HIS A 6 0.84 -3.00 23.20
CA HIS A 6 1.46 -2.18 22.17
C HIS A 6 2.49 -1.30 22.85
N LYS A 7 3.76 -1.45 22.44
CA LYS A 7 4.89 -0.79 23.08
C LYS A 7 4.87 0.74 22.88
N PHE A 8 4.19 1.19 21.81
CA PHE A 8 4.13 2.60 21.43
C PHE A 8 2.67 3.05 21.33
N GLU A 9 2.32 4.13 22.02
CA GLU A 9 0.98 4.72 22.01
C GLU A 9 1.08 6.24 21.84
N ALA A 10 0.10 6.82 21.15
CA ALA A 10 -0.09 8.26 21.07
C ALA A 10 -1.58 8.58 21.17
N THR A 11 -1.90 9.70 21.81
CA THR A 11 -3.24 10.25 21.93
C THR A 11 -3.31 11.60 21.24
N ALA A 12 -4.50 11.98 20.73
CA ALA A 12 -4.76 13.29 20.20
C ALA A 12 -6.15 13.77 20.62
N ASP A 13 -6.26 15.02 21.00
CA ASP A 13 -7.55 15.64 21.28
C ASP A 13 -8.27 15.99 19.96
N LEU A 14 -9.59 15.77 19.96
CA LEU A 14 -10.50 16.08 18.86
C LEU A 14 -11.44 17.20 19.33
N PRO A 15 -11.02 18.47 19.28
CA PRO A 15 -11.77 19.56 19.87
C PRO A 15 -13.13 19.77 19.18
N GLY A 16 -14.18 19.91 19.98
CA GLY A 16 -15.55 20.10 19.51
C GLY A 16 -16.21 18.84 18.92
N VAL A 17 -15.58 17.67 19.02
CA VAL A 17 -16.12 16.42 18.51
C VAL A 17 -16.67 15.57 19.65
N SER A 18 -17.97 15.25 19.60
CA SER A 18 -18.57 14.38 20.61
C SER A 18 -18.16 12.92 20.44
N PHE A 19 -17.89 12.24 21.54
CA PHE A 19 -17.56 10.81 21.56
C PHE A 19 -18.60 9.95 20.83
N GLY A 20 -19.89 10.20 21.08
CA GLY A 20 -20.97 9.44 20.45
C GLY A 20 -21.03 9.57 18.93
N ALA A 21 -20.80 10.76 18.39
CA ALA A 21 -20.82 10.99 16.95
C ALA A 21 -19.61 10.31 16.27
N MET A 22 -18.39 10.49 16.82
CA MET A 22 -17.20 9.89 16.25
C MET A 22 -17.22 8.35 16.39
N ARG A 23 -17.74 7.83 17.53
CA ARG A 23 -17.93 6.41 17.72
C ARG A 23 -18.75 5.76 16.60
N GLN A 24 -19.87 6.38 16.20
CA GLN A 24 -20.70 5.87 15.12
C GLN A 24 -19.93 5.81 13.79
N ILE A 25 -19.14 6.82 13.47
CA ILE A 25 -18.34 6.90 12.26
C ILE A 25 -17.29 5.74 12.23
N ILE A 26 -16.57 5.57 13.34
CA ILE A 26 -15.54 4.52 13.42
C ILE A 26 -16.17 3.13 13.39
N LEU A 27 -17.30 2.89 14.05
CA LEU A 27 -18.00 1.61 14.00
C LEU A 27 -18.49 1.29 12.58
N ALA A 28 -19.06 2.27 11.87
CA ALA A 28 -19.49 2.09 10.49
C ALA A 28 -18.28 1.73 9.59
N GLN A 29 -17.16 2.39 9.79
CA GLN A 29 -15.93 2.12 9.06
C GLN A 29 -15.32 0.75 9.43
N ALA A 30 -15.25 0.41 10.71
CA ALA A 30 -14.80 -0.89 11.16
C ALA A 30 -15.63 -2.01 10.52
N LYS A 31 -16.96 -1.85 10.50
CA LYS A 31 -17.88 -2.77 9.81
C LYS A 31 -17.62 -2.87 8.31
N SER A 32 -17.47 -1.73 7.63
CA SER A 32 -17.22 -1.71 6.17
C SER A 32 -15.87 -2.31 5.77
N SER A 33 -14.88 -2.23 6.66
CA SER A 33 -13.52 -2.74 6.46
C SER A 33 -13.27 -4.08 7.15
N ASN A 34 -14.30 -4.66 7.80
CA ASN A 34 -14.23 -5.89 8.58
C ASN A 34 -13.10 -5.87 9.63
N LEU A 35 -12.96 -4.75 10.34
CA LEU A 35 -11.98 -4.61 11.40
C LEU A 35 -12.60 -5.10 12.73
N PRO A 36 -11.88 -5.92 13.52
CA PRO A 36 -12.35 -6.36 14.82
C PRO A 36 -12.58 -5.19 15.78
N VAL A 37 -13.74 -5.09 16.37
CA VAL A 37 -14.05 -4.19 17.49
C VAL A 37 -13.72 -4.95 18.76
N LEU A 38 -12.67 -4.56 19.48
CA LEU A 38 -12.21 -5.23 20.69
C LEU A 38 -12.93 -4.74 21.93
N GLU A 39 -13.31 -3.46 21.94
CA GLU A 39 -14.04 -2.83 23.03
C GLU A 39 -15.00 -1.80 22.46
N ASP A 40 -16.22 -1.78 23.00
CA ASP A 40 -17.26 -0.82 22.63
C ASP A 40 -18.12 -0.53 23.86
N THR A 41 -17.71 0.47 24.65
CA THR A 41 -18.35 0.88 25.89
C THR A 41 -18.74 2.37 25.84
N ALA A 42 -19.37 2.85 26.90
CA ALA A 42 -19.69 4.27 27.05
C ALA A 42 -18.43 5.16 27.19
N SER A 43 -17.30 4.56 27.58
CA SER A 43 -16.05 5.27 27.88
C SER A 43 -14.87 4.87 27.00
N GLN A 44 -15.02 3.89 26.11
CA GLN A 44 -13.95 3.49 25.22
C GLN A 44 -14.48 2.75 23.99
N LEU A 45 -13.93 3.07 22.84
CA LEU A 45 -14.01 2.28 21.62
C LEU A 45 -12.60 1.88 21.20
N THR A 46 -12.37 0.59 20.96
CA THR A 46 -11.09 0.08 20.47
C THR A 46 -11.31 -0.82 19.28
N VAL A 47 -10.60 -0.53 18.19
CA VAL A 47 -10.63 -1.28 16.93
C VAL A 47 -9.23 -1.79 16.63
N GLU A 48 -9.14 -3.06 16.25
CA GLU A 48 -7.89 -3.67 15.80
C GLU A 48 -7.67 -3.42 14.30
N THR A 49 -6.44 -3.11 13.94
CA THR A 49 -6.01 -2.95 12.55
C THR A 49 -4.87 -3.92 12.23
N ALA A 50 -4.49 -4.04 10.97
CA ALA A 50 -3.35 -4.89 10.58
C ALA A 50 -2.00 -4.48 11.24
N HIS A 51 -1.90 -3.25 11.76
CA HIS A 51 -0.63 -2.69 12.25
C HIS A 51 -0.67 -2.27 13.72
N GLY A 52 -1.82 -2.38 14.37
CA GLY A 52 -2.00 -2.00 15.76
C GLY A 52 -3.44 -1.72 16.13
N LEU A 53 -3.64 -0.92 17.16
CA LEU A 53 -4.95 -0.52 17.67
C LEU A 53 -5.23 0.94 17.38
N MET A 54 -6.49 1.27 17.17
CA MET A 54 -6.98 2.65 17.17
C MET A 54 -8.29 2.74 17.93
N GLY A 55 -8.58 3.90 18.47
CA GLY A 55 -9.83 4.04 19.20
C GLY A 55 -10.10 5.45 19.71
N LEU A 56 -11.13 5.53 20.54
CA LEU A 56 -11.62 6.77 21.15
C LEU A 56 -11.81 6.59 22.65
N ARG A 57 -11.61 7.69 23.38
CA ARG A 57 -11.97 7.85 24.80
C ARG A 57 -12.67 9.21 24.97
N PRO A 58 -13.53 9.39 25.97
CA PRO A 58 -13.92 10.74 26.37
C PRO A 58 -12.67 11.53 26.77
N GLY A 59 -12.56 12.72 26.22
CA GLY A 59 -11.50 13.67 26.55
C GLY A 59 -11.95 14.65 27.65
N ASP A 60 -11.16 15.66 27.89
CA ASP A 60 -11.49 16.75 28.82
C ASP A 60 -12.59 17.65 28.21
N LEU A 61 -13.38 18.30 29.10
CA LEU A 61 -14.40 19.29 28.73
C LEU A 61 -15.44 18.83 27.71
N ALA A 62 -15.83 17.55 27.72
CA ALA A 62 -16.77 16.91 26.79
C ALA A 62 -16.25 16.71 25.34
N ASP A 63 -14.98 16.94 25.09
CA ASP A 63 -14.31 16.61 23.86
C ASP A 63 -14.00 15.10 23.76
N THR A 64 -13.48 14.68 22.64
CA THR A 64 -13.07 13.30 22.39
C THR A 64 -11.57 13.22 22.26
N ALA A 65 -10.96 12.22 22.88
CA ALA A 65 -9.56 11.87 22.65
C ALA A 65 -9.48 10.64 21.73
N GLY A 66 -8.78 10.77 20.62
CA GLY A 66 -8.37 9.64 19.77
C GLY A 66 -7.09 9.03 20.31
N PHE A 67 -6.91 7.72 20.14
CA PHE A 67 -5.64 7.06 20.44
C PHE A 67 -5.25 6.06 19.35
N VAL A 68 -3.94 5.84 19.24
CA VAL A 68 -3.33 4.87 18.33
C VAL A 68 -2.24 4.13 19.11
N GLY A 69 -2.23 2.81 19.02
CA GLY A 69 -1.19 1.96 19.59
C GLY A 69 -0.58 1.07 18.51
N ALA A 70 0.76 0.95 18.49
CA ALA A 70 1.47 0.14 17.49
C ALA A 70 2.64 -0.63 18.10
N LYS A 71 3.15 -1.64 17.38
CA LYS A 71 4.30 -2.45 17.80
C LYS A 71 5.63 -1.70 17.76
N ASP A 72 5.74 -0.70 16.88
CA ASP A 72 6.94 0.11 16.68
C ASP A 72 6.59 1.55 16.26
N GLU A 73 7.57 2.44 16.30
CA GLU A 73 7.41 3.87 15.97
C GLU A 73 7.04 4.11 14.50
N HIS A 74 7.52 3.27 13.60
CA HIS A 74 7.19 3.38 12.19
C HIS A 74 5.68 3.20 11.98
N TRP A 75 5.11 2.11 12.50
CA TRP A 75 3.67 1.85 12.37
C TRP A 75 2.84 2.84 13.17
N LEU A 76 3.32 3.28 14.33
CA LEU A 76 2.66 4.36 15.06
C LEU A 76 2.51 5.61 14.19
N PHE A 77 3.59 6.02 13.53
CA PHE A 77 3.56 7.17 12.62
C PHE A 77 2.60 6.95 11.43
N VAL A 78 2.67 5.80 10.79
CA VAL A 78 1.80 5.46 9.65
C VAL A 78 0.33 5.50 10.04
N MET A 79 -0.04 4.92 11.19
CA MET A 79 -1.41 4.91 11.68
C MET A 79 -1.89 6.32 12.07
N LYS A 80 -1.07 7.11 12.78
CA LYS A 80 -1.38 8.52 13.08
C LYS A 80 -1.64 9.33 11.81
N ASN A 81 -0.77 9.20 10.81
CA ASN A 81 -0.92 9.90 9.54
C ASN A 81 -2.21 9.47 8.81
N ALA A 82 -2.58 8.18 8.85
CA ALA A 82 -3.85 7.71 8.29
C ALA A 82 -5.06 8.32 9.01
N VAL A 83 -5.03 8.43 10.34
CA VAL A 83 -6.08 9.10 11.13
C VAL A 83 -6.18 10.56 10.74
N ILE A 84 -5.06 11.30 10.64
CA ILE A 84 -5.07 12.71 10.25
C ILE A 84 -5.65 12.88 8.84
N GLN A 85 -5.23 12.06 7.88
CA GLN A 85 -5.76 12.13 6.51
C GLN A 85 -7.27 11.89 6.46
N GLN A 86 -7.75 10.93 7.22
CA GLN A 86 -9.18 10.67 7.34
C GLN A 86 -9.92 11.85 7.99
N MET A 87 -9.38 12.39 9.08
CA MET A 87 -9.94 13.57 9.75
C MET A 87 -9.92 14.79 8.83
N SER A 88 -8.86 15.00 8.04
CA SER A 88 -8.78 16.08 7.05
C SER A 88 -9.87 15.98 5.98
N HIS A 89 -10.30 14.76 5.66
CA HIS A 89 -11.40 14.54 4.73
C HIS A 89 -12.79 14.74 5.37
N LEU A 90 -12.97 14.31 6.61
CA LEU A 90 -14.25 14.34 7.32
C LEU A 90 -14.50 15.69 8.03
N MET A 91 -13.48 16.22 8.68
CA MET A 91 -13.51 17.40 9.56
C MET A 91 -12.18 18.16 9.45
N PRO A 92 -11.94 18.89 8.34
CA PRO A 92 -10.64 19.55 8.09
C PRO A 92 -10.23 20.53 9.20
N GLU A 93 -11.16 21.28 9.76
CA GLU A 93 -10.88 22.24 10.84
C GLU A 93 -10.43 21.55 12.15
N VAL A 94 -10.89 20.31 12.40
CA VAL A 94 -10.46 19.51 13.55
C VAL A 94 -9.08 18.94 13.28
N ALA A 95 -8.85 18.40 12.08
CA ALA A 95 -7.57 17.84 11.68
C ALA A 95 -6.41 18.84 11.77
N GLU A 96 -6.64 20.11 11.44
CA GLU A 96 -5.65 21.19 11.58
C GLU A 96 -5.26 21.47 13.05
N LYS A 97 -6.21 21.28 13.95
CA LYS A 97 -6.03 21.52 15.39
C LYS A 97 -5.58 20.31 16.18
N MET A 98 -5.54 19.14 15.53
CA MET A 98 -5.06 17.91 16.19
C MET A 98 -3.58 18.02 16.58
N HIS A 99 -3.29 17.63 17.82
CA HIS A 99 -1.92 17.51 18.32
C HIS A 99 -1.77 16.14 18.99
N TRP A 100 -0.77 15.40 18.55
CA TRP A 100 -0.48 14.11 19.14
C TRP A 100 0.44 14.27 20.36
N SER A 101 0.18 13.47 21.40
CA SER A 101 0.97 13.46 22.64
C SER A 101 2.43 13.04 22.43
N SER A 102 2.72 12.35 21.32
CA SER A 102 4.07 11.96 20.94
C SER A 102 4.20 11.95 19.40
N GLY A 103 5.40 12.14 18.90
CA GLY A 103 5.67 12.09 17.46
C GLY A 103 7.03 12.63 17.08
N PRO A 104 7.36 12.57 15.79
CA PRO A 104 8.58 13.16 15.29
C PRO A 104 8.55 14.68 15.40
N GLU A 105 9.71 15.29 15.47
CA GLU A 105 9.88 16.74 15.51
C GLU A 105 9.35 17.40 14.25
N VAL A 106 8.64 18.52 14.41
CA VAL A 106 8.10 19.33 13.30
C VAL A 106 9.24 19.84 12.42
N GLY A 107 9.06 19.78 11.11
CA GLY A 107 10.07 20.21 10.13
C GLY A 107 11.11 19.14 9.78
N THR A 108 11.15 18.01 10.51
CA THR A 108 12.02 16.88 10.15
C THR A 108 11.41 16.02 9.05
N LEU A 109 12.23 15.13 8.45
CA LEU A 109 11.72 14.12 7.51
C LEU A 109 10.74 13.16 8.19
N PRO A 110 9.69 12.70 7.50
CA PRO A 110 8.81 11.68 8.04
C PRO A 110 9.58 10.40 8.40
N PRO A 111 9.30 9.74 9.53
CA PRO A 111 10.01 8.51 9.94
C PRO A 111 9.91 7.35 8.96
N ASN A 112 8.90 7.34 8.10
CA ASN A 112 8.70 6.36 7.03
C ASN A 112 9.29 6.81 5.69
N PHE A 113 10.09 7.88 5.66
CA PHE A 113 10.80 8.34 4.49
C PHE A 113 12.25 7.83 4.52
N THR A 114 12.76 7.37 3.39
CA THR A 114 14.14 6.88 3.24
C THR A 114 14.74 7.40 1.95
N PHE A 115 15.94 7.96 2.03
CA PHE A 115 16.71 8.26 0.83
C PHE A 115 17.33 7.01 0.25
N VAL A 116 17.26 6.89 -1.07
CA VAL A 116 17.95 5.84 -1.82
C VAL A 116 18.61 6.42 -3.06
N SER A 117 19.67 5.77 -3.51
CA SER A 117 20.35 6.08 -4.76
C SER A 117 20.07 5.00 -5.78
N VAL A 118 19.78 5.41 -7.03
CA VAL A 118 19.74 4.48 -8.15
C VAL A 118 21.16 4.03 -8.47
N ILE A 119 21.42 2.74 -8.30
CA ILE A 119 22.74 2.17 -8.62
C ILE A 119 22.76 1.49 -9.99
N GLU A 120 21.62 0.97 -10.42
CA GLU A 120 21.51 0.26 -11.69
C GLU A 120 20.09 0.34 -12.25
N VAL A 121 19.99 0.44 -13.58
CA VAL A 121 18.73 0.21 -14.31
C VAL A 121 19.03 -0.77 -15.44
N GLN A 122 18.18 -1.78 -15.60
CA GLN A 122 18.31 -2.83 -16.62
C GLN A 122 16.99 -2.98 -17.36
N GLU A 123 17.05 -3.41 -18.61
CA GLU A 123 15.89 -3.92 -19.31
C GLU A 123 15.51 -5.29 -18.75
N LEU A 124 14.22 -5.51 -18.54
CA LEU A 124 13.67 -6.79 -18.08
C LEU A 124 12.63 -7.24 -19.11
N GLY A 125 13.06 -8.04 -20.07
CA GLY A 125 12.27 -8.33 -21.25
C GLY A 125 12.00 -7.09 -22.10
N GLN A 126 10.91 -7.11 -22.86
CA GLN A 126 10.55 -6.01 -23.75
C GLN A 126 9.73 -4.92 -23.07
N ASN A 127 9.01 -5.27 -21.99
CA ASN A 127 7.95 -4.42 -21.45
C ASN A 127 8.26 -3.89 -20.04
N PHE A 128 9.41 -4.19 -19.47
CA PHE A 128 9.75 -3.76 -18.12
C PHE A 128 11.17 -3.19 -18.02
N LEU A 129 11.34 -2.30 -17.05
CA LEU A 129 12.66 -1.86 -16.58
C LEU A 129 12.80 -2.28 -15.11
N ARG A 130 13.95 -2.82 -14.76
CA ARG A 130 14.33 -3.12 -13.38
C ARG A 130 15.22 -2.01 -12.86
N VAL A 131 14.83 -1.42 -11.73
CA VAL A 131 15.59 -0.38 -11.03
C VAL A 131 16.10 -0.95 -9.72
N ILE A 132 17.40 -0.82 -9.47
CA ILE A 132 18.05 -1.26 -8.24
C ILE A 132 18.44 -0.02 -7.45
N PHE A 133 17.96 0.07 -6.24
CA PHE A 133 18.26 1.13 -5.30
C PHE A 133 19.21 0.67 -4.21
N GLN A 134 20.11 1.56 -3.79
CA GLN A 134 20.95 1.45 -2.60
C GLN A 134 20.47 2.44 -1.55
N GLY A 135 20.11 1.97 -0.36
CA GLY A 135 19.85 2.80 0.82
C GLY A 135 20.93 2.69 1.87
N GLU A 136 20.86 3.51 2.90
CA GLU A 136 21.69 3.36 4.12
C GLU A 136 21.05 2.36 5.09
N ASP A 137 19.74 2.47 5.27
CA ASP A 137 18.94 1.57 6.10
C ASP A 137 17.59 1.28 5.43
N LEU A 138 17.38 0.06 5.01
CA LEU A 138 16.14 -0.46 4.44
C LEU A 138 15.44 -1.48 5.37
N SER A 139 15.84 -1.56 6.64
CA SER A 139 15.29 -2.51 7.63
C SER A 139 13.77 -2.42 7.80
N LYS A 140 13.18 -1.24 7.53
CA LYS A 140 11.73 -1.00 7.59
C LYS A 140 10.96 -1.72 6.47
N HIS A 141 11.59 -1.97 5.31
CA HIS A 141 10.95 -2.60 4.17
C HIS A 141 10.91 -4.13 4.34
N GLN A 142 9.90 -4.60 5.06
CA GLN A 142 9.69 -6.02 5.39
C GLN A 142 8.45 -6.58 4.67
N ASP A 143 8.23 -7.87 4.83
CA ASP A 143 7.14 -8.61 4.18
C ASP A 143 5.73 -8.26 4.69
N ALA A 144 5.63 -7.55 5.81
CA ALA A 144 4.36 -7.06 6.35
C ALA A 144 3.66 -6.02 5.43
N ALA A 145 4.42 -5.34 4.57
CA ALA A 145 3.90 -4.43 3.55
C ALA A 145 4.88 -4.39 2.37
N ILE A 146 4.40 -4.68 1.17
CA ILE A 146 5.25 -4.87 -0.01
C ILE A 146 5.27 -3.68 -0.97
N HIS A 147 4.58 -2.59 -0.66
CA HIS A 147 4.52 -1.39 -1.51
C HIS A 147 5.19 -0.21 -0.86
N PHE A 148 5.57 0.76 -1.68
CA PHE A 148 6.08 2.07 -1.26
C PHE A 148 5.69 3.13 -2.29
N ARG A 149 5.76 4.41 -1.89
CA ARG A 149 5.69 5.51 -2.85
C ARG A 149 7.10 5.90 -3.24
N LEU A 150 7.38 5.84 -4.53
CA LEU A 150 8.58 6.45 -5.10
C LEU A 150 8.40 7.97 -5.10
N VAL A 151 9.34 8.71 -4.53
CA VAL A 151 9.30 10.17 -4.46
C VAL A 151 10.34 10.72 -5.40
N LEU A 152 9.88 11.18 -6.57
CA LEU A 152 10.73 11.76 -7.61
C LEU A 152 10.62 13.29 -7.57
N PRO A 153 11.63 14.00 -7.09
CA PRO A 153 11.65 15.46 -7.15
C PRO A 153 11.75 15.94 -8.61
N PRO A 154 11.27 17.13 -8.93
CA PRO A 154 11.45 17.73 -10.24
C PRO A 154 12.94 17.85 -10.59
N GLU A 155 13.24 17.73 -11.88
CA GLU A 155 14.63 17.82 -12.39
C GLU A 155 15.13 19.27 -12.54
N THR A 156 14.19 20.20 -12.70
CA THR A 156 14.46 21.61 -13.06
C THR A 156 14.82 22.49 -11.89
N VAL A 157 14.52 22.05 -10.67
CA VAL A 157 14.75 22.81 -9.43
C VAL A 157 15.55 22.01 -8.42
N ALA A 158 16.07 22.66 -7.39
CA ALA A 158 16.66 21.97 -6.24
C ALA A 158 15.59 21.10 -5.56
N PRO A 159 15.92 19.85 -5.16
CA PRO A 159 14.92 18.98 -4.56
C PRO A 159 14.52 19.50 -3.19
N GLU A 160 13.21 19.61 -2.98
CA GLU A 160 12.62 19.75 -1.66
C GLU A 160 12.00 18.42 -1.23
N TRP A 161 12.03 18.16 0.07
CA TRP A 161 11.59 16.88 0.63
C TRP A 161 10.45 17.07 1.61
N PRO A 162 9.62 16.03 1.83
CA PRO A 162 8.50 16.13 2.76
C PRO A 162 8.98 16.39 4.18
N GLN A 163 8.16 17.09 4.93
CA GLN A 163 8.42 17.41 6.34
C GLN A 163 7.21 17.06 7.20
N VAL A 164 7.46 16.79 8.47
CA VAL A 164 6.42 16.62 9.48
C VAL A 164 5.79 17.99 9.78
N ALA A 165 4.46 18.09 9.64
CA ALA A 165 3.69 19.28 9.95
C ALA A 165 3.36 19.34 11.47
N PRO A 166 2.91 20.51 12.00
CA PRO A 166 2.57 20.66 13.42
C PRO A 166 1.53 19.67 13.95
N ASN A 167 0.58 19.24 13.13
CA ASN A 167 -0.40 18.22 13.48
C ASN A 167 0.09 16.79 13.31
N GLY A 168 1.37 16.59 12.95
CA GLY A 168 1.99 15.29 12.72
C GLY A 168 1.74 14.69 11.33
N SER A 169 1.03 15.39 10.43
CA SER A 169 0.87 14.96 9.03
C SER A 169 2.15 15.17 8.22
N VAL A 170 2.18 14.58 7.02
CA VAL A 170 3.26 14.81 6.07
C VAL A 170 2.92 16.02 5.20
N ARG A 171 3.68 17.11 5.35
CA ARG A 171 3.62 18.26 4.44
C ARG A 171 4.54 18.02 3.24
N TRP A 172 3.96 18.08 2.06
CA TRP A 172 4.65 17.89 0.80
C TRP A 172 5.05 19.23 0.17
N PRO A 173 6.19 19.29 -0.56
CA PRO A 173 6.46 20.41 -1.44
C PRO A 173 5.37 20.59 -2.48
N GLU A 174 5.06 21.83 -2.84
CA GLU A 174 3.98 22.22 -3.75
C GLU A 174 4.52 23.04 -4.94
N GLY A 175 3.64 23.33 -5.90
CA GLY A 175 3.96 24.13 -7.07
C GLY A 175 5.06 23.46 -7.92
N GLU A 176 6.07 24.23 -8.29
CA GLU A 176 7.20 23.75 -9.11
C GLU A 176 8.08 22.72 -8.41
N ASN A 177 8.04 22.66 -7.08
CA ASN A 177 8.78 21.70 -6.25
C ASN A 177 7.98 20.42 -5.97
N ALA A 178 6.72 20.31 -6.43
CA ALA A 178 5.88 19.15 -6.17
C ALA A 178 6.48 17.85 -6.74
N PRO A 179 6.83 16.85 -5.91
CA PRO A 179 7.37 15.60 -6.40
C PRO A 179 6.31 14.72 -7.03
N HIS A 180 6.70 13.91 -8.01
CA HIS A 180 5.87 12.81 -8.49
C HIS A 180 5.95 11.63 -7.51
N ARG A 181 4.80 11.08 -7.08
CA ARG A 181 4.72 10.13 -5.93
C ARG A 181 3.90 8.87 -6.25
N PRO A 182 4.24 8.11 -7.29
CA PRO A 182 3.52 6.88 -7.63
C PRO A 182 3.81 5.77 -6.63
N VAL A 183 2.89 4.80 -6.56
CA VAL A 183 3.04 3.60 -5.73
C VAL A 183 3.69 2.50 -6.58
N TYR A 184 4.69 1.84 -6.00
CA TYR A 184 5.37 0.71 -6.59
C TYR A 184 5.48 -0.46 -5.61
N THR A 185 5.85 -1.62 -6.14
CA THR A 185 6.11 -2.81 -5.36
C THR A 185 7.61 -2.95 -5.09
N THR A 186 7.97 -3.24 -3.86
CA THR A 186 9.28 -3.81 -3.54
C THR A 186 9.33 -5.23 -4.12
N ARG A 187 9.94 -5.40 -5.30
CA ARG A 187 10.02 -6.70 -5.97
C ARG A 187 10.87 -7.68 -5.19
N THR A 188 12.03 -7.26 -4.77
CA THR A 188 12.91 -7.95 -3.83
C THR A 188 13.64 -6.96 -2.96
N ILE A 189 14.15 -7.42 -1.82
CA ILE A 189 15.00 -6.66 -0.92
C ILE A 189 16.14 -7.53 -0.42
N ASP A 190 17.36 -6.99 -0.44
CA ASP A 190 18.55 -7.56 0.17
C ASP A 190 18.95 -6.66 1.36
N HIS A 191 18.56 -7.08 2.56
CA HIS A 191 18.87 -6.33 3.78
C HIS A 191 20.37 -6.32 4.11
N ALA A 192 21.13 -7.35 3.72
CA ALA A 192 22.57 -7.40 3.98
C ALA A 192 23.33 -6.37 3.15
N ARG A 193 22.82 -6.07 1.95
CA ARG A 193 23.39 -5.05 1.06
C ARG A 193 22.67 -3.72 1.12
N ASN A 194 21.56 -3.62 1.86
CA ASN A 194 20.64 -2.49 1.82
C ASN A 194 20.21 -2.12 0.39
N GLN A 195 19.82 -3.12 -0.39
CA GLN A 195 19.37 -2.94 -1.77
C GLN A 195 17.89 -3.32 -1.93
N LEU A 196 17.16 -2.49 -2.67
CA LEU A 196 15.75 -2.72 -3.01
C LEU A 196 15.59 -2.72 -4.53
N VAL A 197 14.84 -3.68 -5.03
CA VAL A 197 14.53 -3.81 -6.46
C VAL A 197 13.08 -3.40 -6.70
N MET A 198 12.88 -2.60 -7.74
CA MET A 198 11.58 -2.18 -8.26
C MET A 198 11.51 -2.48 -9.76
N ASP A 199 10.44 -3.11 -10.21
CA ASP A 199 10.19 -3.31 -11.63
C ASP A 199 9.11 -2.33 -12.11
N VAL A 200 9.37 -1.68 -13.25
CA VAL A 200 8.54 -0.65 -13.86
C VAL A 200 7.99 -1.18 -15.17
N PHE A 201 6.67 -1.29 -15.29
CA PHE A 201 6.03 -1.55 -16.57
C PHE A 201 6.19 -0.34 -17.49
N ILE A 202 6.66 -0.59 -18.71
CA ILE A 202 6.91 0.44 -19.73
C ILE A 202 5.59 0.80 -20.39
N HIS A 203 5.16 2.04 -20.25
CA HIS A 203 4.04 2.59 -20.99
C HIS A 203 4.36 3.99 -21.52
N GLU A 204 3.72 4.36 -22.62
CA GLU A 204 3.90 5.66 -23.25
C GLU A 204 3.45 6.80 -22.32
N GLY A 205 4.23 7.89 -22.26
CA GLY A 205 3.94 9.05 -21.39
C GLY A 205 4.16 8.81 -19.89
N GLY A 206 4.67 7.63 -19.49
CA GLY A 206 4.92 7.29 -18.11
C GLY A 206 6.15 8.02 -17.54
N ARG A 207 5.95 8.96 -16.62
CA ARG A 207 7.06 9.73 -16.00
C ARG A 207 8.14 8.84 -15.40
N VAL A 208 7.77 7.74 -14.75
CA VAL A 208 8.74 6.80 -14.15
C VAL A 208 9.44 5.98 -15.23
N THR A 209 8.73 5.63 -16.32
CA THR A 209 9.35 5.00 -17.48
C THR A 209 10.44 5.88 -18.09
N GLU A 210 10.13 7.14 -18.32
CA GLU A 210 11.08 8.11 -18.89
C GLU A 210 12.26 8.35 -17.94
N TRP A 211 11.97 8.51 -16.65
CA TRP A 211 12.99 8.64 -15.62
C TRP A 211 13.93 7.44 -15.58
N ALA A 212 13.39 6.20 -15.54
CA ALA A 212 14.19 4.98 -15.51
C ALA A 212 15.01 4.81 -16.80
N ARG A 213 14.43 5.07 -17.98
CA ARG A 213 15.16 5.05 -19.26
C ARG A 213 16.33 6.03 -19.30
N SER A 214 16.15 7.22 -18.74
CA SER A 214 17.24 8.20 -18.70
C SER A 214 18.42 7.76 -17.82
N HIS A 215 18.16 6.97 -16.76
CA HIS A 215 19.22 6.33 -15.98
C HIS A 215 19.90 5.19 -16.76
N LEU A 216 19.13 4.37 -17.48
CA LEU A 216 19.66 3.33 -18.36
C LEU A 216 20.61 3.93 -19.41
N GLN A 217 20.23 5.05 -19.99
CA GLN A 217 21.03 5.80 -20.98
C GLN A 217 22.13 6.66 -20.36
N LYS A 218 22.29 6.64 -19.04
CA LYS A 218 23.27 7.46 -18.28
C LYS A 218 23.13 8.98 -18.51
N LEU A 219 21.94 9.44 -18.88
CA LEU A 219 21.65 10.86 -19.12
C LEU A 219 21.39 11.63 -17.82
N ARG A 220 21.04 10.96 -16.73
CA ARG A 220 20.72 11.57 -15.45
C ARG A 220 21.91 11.59 -14.51
N GLN A 221 22.10 12.76 -13.88
CA GLN A 221 23.10 12.94 -12.83
C GLN A 221 22.49 12.74 -11.43
N ARG A 222 21.22 13.15 -11.23
CA ARG A 222 20.55 12.99 -9.95
C ARG A 222 20.12 11.54 -9.76
N ARG A 223 20.81 10.84 -8.87
CA ARG A 223 20.51 9.44 -8.54
C ARG A 223 19.72 9.29 -7.25
N VAL A 224 19.68 10.32 -6.39
CA VAL A 224 19.00 10.27 -5.10
C VAL A 224 17.53 10.57 -5.28
N VAL A 225 16.69 9.65 -4.78
CA VAL A 225 15.25 9.75 -4.73
C VAL A 225 14.75 9.37 -3.33
N GLY A 226 13.47 9.56 -3.05
CA GLY A 226 12.88 9.14 -1.79
C GLY A 226 12.01 7.90 -1.95
N LEU A 227 11.98 7.07 -0.92
CA LEU A 227 10.97 6.04 -0.71
C LEU A 227 10.14 6.42 0.51
N LEU A 228 8.83 6.49 0.37
CA LEU A 228 7.90 6.64 1.49
C LEU A 228 7.19 5.30 1.71
N GLY A 229 7.46 4.66 2.81
CA GLY A 229 6.91 3.36 3.12
C GLY A 229 7.71 2.60 4.19
N PRO A 230 7.43 1.29 4.31
CA PRO A 230 6.55 0.46 3.48
C PRO A 230 5.06 0.76 3.69
N SER A 231 4.22 0.29 2.75
CA SER A 231 2.78 0.49 2.79
C SER A 231 2.02 -0.65 2.08
N GLY A 232 0.69 -0.61 2.15
CA GLY A 232 -0.18 -1.60 1.53
C GLY A 232 -0.17 -2.94 2.24
N GLY A 233 -0.66 -3.98 1.56
CA GLY A 233 -0.68 -5.34 2.11
C GLY A 233 0.69 -6.02 2.04
N GLY A 234 0.92 -6.95 2.95
CA GLY A 234 2.12 -7.80 2.99
C GLY A 234 2.03 -9.03 2.07
N LEU A 235 2.85 -10.02 2.35
CA LEU A 235 2.79 -11.32 1.68
C LEU A 235 1.42 -11.98 1.85
N LEU A 236 1.09 -12.85 0.92
CA LEU A 236 -0.16 -13.64 0.95
C LEU A 236 0.14 -15.01 1.56
N HIS A 237 -0.51 -15.31 2.66
CA HIS A 237 -0.43 -16.62 3.31
C HIS A 237 -1.73 -17.40 3.02
N ALA A 238 -1.67 -18.32 2.07
CA ALA A 238 -2.85 -19.09 1.65
C ALA A 238 -2.43 -20.42 0.98
N GLU A 239 -3.21 -21.46 1.21
CA GLU A 239 -3.09 -22.76 0.54
C GLU A 239 -3.91 -22.82 -0.76
N LYS A 240 -4.94 -22.00 -0.86
CA LYS A 240 -5.78 -21.89 -2.06
C LYS A 240 -5.93 -20.44 -2.47
N VAL A 241 -5.68 -20.16 -3.73
CA VAL A 241 -5.70 -18.78 -4.24
C VAL A 241 -6.42 -18.66 -5.59
N LEU A 242 -7.12 -17.54 -5.77
CA LEU A 242 -7.47 -17.01 -7.08
C LEU A 242 -6.79 -15.65 -7.19
N MET A 243 -5.80 -15.55 -8.05
CA MET A 243 -5.06 -14.32 -8.29
C MET A 243 -5.36 -13.78 -9.68
N ALA A 244 -5.44 -12.46 -9.83
CA ALA A 244 -5.63 -11.85 -11.14
C ALA A 244 -4.96 -10.48 -11.20
N THR A 245 -4.25 -10.20 -12.28
CA THR A 245 -3.61 -8.89 -12.46
C THR A 245 -3.22 -8.61 -13.91
N ASP A 246 -3.14 -7.33 -14.25
CA ASP A 246 -2.50 -6.82 -15.46
C ASP A 246 -1.00 -6.58 -15.23
N GLU A 247 -0.29 -6.07 -16.24
CA GLU A 247 1.16 -5.84 -16.21
C GLU A 247 1.60 -4.94 -15.05
N THR A 248 0.75 -4.02 -14.60
CA THR A 248 1.09 -3.12 -13.50
C THR A 248 1.28 -3.85 -12.18
N GLY A 249 0.60 -4.98 -12.02
CA GLY A 249 0.67 -5.82 -10.83
C GLY A 249 1.60 -7.04 -10.93
N PHE A 250 2.23 -7.31 -12.08
CA PHE A 250 3.14 -8.46 -12.22
C PHE A 250 4.27 -8.48 -11.19
N PRO A 251 4.90 -7.35 -10.83
CA PRO A 251 5.92 -7.35 -9.77
C PRO A 251 5.39 -7.81 -8.41
N ALA A 252 4.17 -7.43 -8.07
CA ALA A 252 3.51 -7.85 -6.84
C ALA A 252 3.11 -9.33 -6.90
N ALA A 253 2.48 -9.76 -8.00
CA ALA A 253 2.10 -11.15 -8.21
C ALA A 253 3.31 -12.09 -8.13
N ALA A 254 4.43 -11.74 -8.79
CA ALA A 254 5.65 -12.53 -8.75
C ALA A 254 6.19 -12.68 -7.32
N ARG A 255 6.25 -11.57 -6.55
CA ARG A 255 6.69 -11.62 -5.14
C ARG A 255 5.74 -12.45 -4.28
N LEU A 256 4.44 -12.32 -4.45
CA LEU A 256 3.44 -13.08 -3.68
C LEU A 256 3.55 -14.57 -3.99
N LEU A 257 3.60 -14.96 -5.27
CA LEU A 257 3.70 -16.36 -5.70
C LEU A 257 4.97 -17.04 -5.22
N GLU A 258 6.12 -16.34 -5.25
CA GLU A 258 7.41 -16.86 -4.76
C GLU A 258 7.41 -17.14 -3.25
N ASN A 259 6.47 -16.55 -2.50
CA ASN A 259 6.33 -16.70 -1.05
C ASN A 259 5.11 -17.54 -0.63
N LEU A 260 4.33 -18.07 -1.58
CA LEU A 260 3.31 -19.07 -1.27
C LEU A 260 3.95 -20.41 -0.93
N PRO A 261 3.26 -21.26 -0.13
CA PRO A 261 3.69 -22.62 0.09
C PRO A 261 3.82 -23.40 -1.24
N ASN A 262 4.77 -24.32 -1.34
CA ASN A 262 4.89 -25.18 -2.53
C ASN A 262 3.64 -26.04 -2.77
N SER A 263 2.87 -26.32 -1.71
CA SER A 263 1.58 -27.03 -1.74
C SER A 263 0.41 -26.17 -2.20
N ALA A 264 0.62 -24.85 -2.39
CA ALA A 264 -0.46 -23.93 -2.78
C ALA A 264 -1.09 -24.34 -4.12
N THR A 265 -2.41 -24.24 -4.17
CA THR A 265 -3.22 -24.62 -5.35
C THR A 265 -4.13 -23.47 -5.76
N GLY A 266 -4.61 -23.52 -7.00
CA GLY A 266 -5.55 -22.52 -7.50
C GLY A 266 -5.25 -22.03 -8.90
N GLU A 267 -5.51 -20.75 -9.14
CA GLU A 267 -5.32 -20.14 -10.46
C GLU A 267 -4.74 -18.74 -10.33
N ILE A 268 -3.87 -18.37 -11.28
CA ILE A 268 -3.53 -16.99 -11.55
C ILE A 268 -3.92 -16.61 -12.96
N ILE A 269 -4.64 -15.49 -13.10
CA ILE A 269 -5.06 -14.89 -14.37
C ILE A 269 -4.17 -13.68 -14.61
N LEU A 270 -3.40 -13.72 -15.69
CA LEU A 270 -2.46 -12.67 -16.09
C LEU A 270 -2.95 -12.02 -17.38
N GLU A 271 -3.20 -10.72 -17.34
CA GLU A 271 -3.56 -9.95 -18.52
C GLU A 271 -2.35 -9.17 -19.03
N SER A 272 -2.08 -9.29 -20.33
CA SER A 272 -1.16 -8.40 -21.03
C SER A 272 -1.73 -8.03 -22.41
N GLU A 273 -1.07 -7.09 -23.08
CA GLU A 273 -1.52 -6.66 -24.41
C GLU A 273 -1.68 -7.84 -25.37
N TYR A 274 -0.71 -8.77 -25.39
CA TYR A 274 -0.70 -9.93 -26.30
C TYR A 274 -0.67 -11.28 -25.56
N GLY A 275 -1.20 -11.33 -24.34
CA GLY A 275 -1.29 -12.57 -23.56
C GLY A 275 0.07 -13.15 -23.19
N ALA A 276 0.25 -14.45 -23.36
CA ALA A 276 1.45 -15.20 -22.96
C ALA A 276 2.76 -14.78 -23.65
N VAL A 277 2.71 -13.86 -24.61
CA VAL A 277 3.91 -13.29 -25.25
C VAL A 277 4.69 -12.36 -24.31
N CYS A 278 4.06 -11.90 -23.23
CA CYS A 278 4.74 -11.11 -22.19
C CYS A 278 5.83 -11.97 -21.51
N ASP A 279 7.06 -11.47 -21.52
CA ASP A 279 8.26 -12.16 -21.05
C ASP A 279 8.69 -11.75 -19.62
N TYR A 280 7.78 -11.15 -18.83
CA TYR A 280 8.05 -10.85 -17.42
C TYR A 280 8.23 -12.16 -16.62
N PRO A 281 9.32 -12.30 -15.82
CA PRO A 281 9.64 -13.54 -15.12
C PRO A 281 8.74 -13.74 -13.90
N ILE A 282 7.75 -14.62 -14.04
CA ILE A 282 6.86 -15.04 -12.95
C ILE A 282 7.11 -16.53 -12.67
N LYS A 283 7.56 -16.84 -11.46
CA LYS A 283 7.67 -18.21 -10.97
C LYS A 283 6.38 -18.60 -10.26
N VAL A 284 5.74 -19.65 -10.71
CA VAL A 284 4.44 -20.10 -10.19
C VAL A 284 4.59 -21.47 -9.54
N PRO A 285 4.10 -21.70 -8.30
CA PRO A 285 4.01 -23.02 -7.70
C PRO A 285 3.28 -24.01 -8.61
N SER A 286 3.71 -25.26 -8.64
CA SER A 286 3.21 -26.29 -9.58
C SER A 286 1.72 -26.59 -9.44
N GLY A 287 1.14 -26.36 -8.28
CA GLY A 287 -0.30 -26.51 -8.02
C GLY A 287 -1.19 -25.35 -8.48
N ILE A 288 -0.59 -24.27 -9.00
CA ILE A 288 -1.31 -23.08 -9.45
C ILE A 288 -1.36 -23.07 -10.97
N LYS A 289 -2.57 -23.06 -11.53
CA LYS A 289 -2.80 -22.94 -12.97
C LYS A 289 -2.58 -21.50 -13.43
N VAL A 290 -1.88 -21.33 -14.54
CA VAL A 290 -1.70 -20.01 -15.17
C VAL A 290 -2.63 -19.87 -16.34
N ARG A 291 -3.42 -18.79 -16.35
CA ARG A 291 -4.27 -18.39 -17.48
C ARG A 291 -3.87 -17.01 -17.96
N TRP A 292 -3.52 -16.91 -19.24
CA TRP A 292 -3.23 -15.66 -19.90
C TRP A 292 -4.45 -15.10 -20.60
N LEU A 293 -4.61 -13.79 -20.54
CA LEU A 293 -5.59 -13.01 -21.30
C LEU A 293 -4.85 -12.03 -22.21
N ALA A 294 -5.33 -11.91 -23.43
CA ALA A 294 -4.85 -10.94 -24.40
C ALA A 294 -5.83 -9.76 -24.48
N ARG A 295 -5.40 -8.58 -24.05
CA ARG A 295 -6.22 -7.36 -24.14
C ARG A 295 -6.51 -6.98 -25.57
N SER A 296 -5.57 -7.22 -26.49
CA SER A 296 -5.75 -7.04 -27.94
C SER A 296 -6.87 -7.89 -28.56
N GLU A 297 -7.27 -8.98 -27.89
CA GLU A 297 -8.40 -9.84 -28.28
C GLU A 297 -9.73 -9.45 -27.61
N GLY A 298 -9.75 -8.32 -26.90
CA GLY A 298 -10.94 -7.82 -26.19
C GLY A 298 -11.25 -8.57 -24.89
N GLN A 299 -10.31 -9.35 -24.36
CA GLN A 299 -10.47 -10.01 -23.08
C GLN A 299 -10.30 -8.99 -21.93
N ILE A 300 -11.12 -9.11 -20.89
CA ILE A 300 -11.16 -8.18 -19.76
C ILE A 300 -10.86 -8.95 -18.48
N LEU A 301 -9.86 -8.49 -17.71
CA LEU A 301 -9.38 -9.13 -16.50
C LEU A 301 -10.48 -9.26 -15.43
N GLY A 302 -11.25 -8.21 -15.21
CA GLY A 302 -12.35 -8.21 -14.25
C GLY A 302 -13.41 -9.25 -14.56
N ASP A 303 -13.86 -9.34 -15.83
CA ASP A 303 -14.87 -10.30 -16.27
C ASP A 303 -14.35 -11.74 -16.14
N ALA A 304 -13.11 -11.99 -16.58
CA ALA A 304 -12.50 -13.30 -16.47
C ALA A 304 -12.33 -13.75 -15.01
N THR A 305 -12.01 -12.80 -14.12
CA THR A 305 -11.91 -13.06 -12.67
C THR A 305 -13.28 -13.40 -12.07
N CYS A 306 -14.31 -12.61 -12.38
CA CYS A 306 -15.68 -12.88 -11.92
C CYS A 306 -16.19 -14.24 -12.43
N ALA A 307 -15.91 -14.61 -13.66
CA ALA A 307 -16.29 -15.93 -14.21
C ALA A 307 -15.54 -17.09 -13.53
N ALA A 308 -14.37 -16.86 -12.95
CA ALA A 308 -13.60 -17.89 -12.23
C ALA A 308 -14.07 -18.10 -10.79
N LEU A 309 -14.77 -17.15 -10.15
CA LEU A 309 -15.21 -17.23 -8.76
C LEU A 309 -15.90 -18.56 -8.39
N PRO A 310 -16.90 -19.06 -9.16
CA PRO A 310 -17.62 -20.28 -8.76
C PRO A 310 -16.71 -21.52 -8.58
N GLY A 311 -15.64 -21.60 -9.38
CA GLY A 311 -14.66 -22.71 -9.30
C GLY A 311 -13.65 -22.60 -8.16
N HIS A 312 -13.63 -21.46 -7.44
CA HIS A 312 -12.61 -21.15 -6.44
C HIS A 312 -13.17 -20.86 -5.06
N ALA A 313 -14.31 -21.44 -4.71
CA ALA A 313 -14.89 -21.31 -3.37
C ALA A 313 -13.88 -21.69 -2.28
N GLY A 314 -13.76 -20.85 -1.25
CA GLY A 314 -12.80 -21.03 -0.15
C GLY A 314 -11.35 -20.65 -0.47
N SER A 315 -11.08 -20.07 -1.64
CA SER A 315 -9.77 -19.49 -1.95
C SER A 315 -9.65 -18.08 -1.42
N LYS A 316 -8.42 -17.64 -1.11
CA LYS A 316 -8.14 -16.21 -0.97
C LYS A 316 -8.04 -15.56 -2.34
N ILE A 317 -8.72 -14.42 -2.50
CA ILE A 317 -8.70 -13.65 -3.73
C ILE A 317 -7.69 -12.53 -3.61
N TRP A 318 -6.79 -12.46 -4.59
CA TRP A 318 -5.92 -11.31 -4.80
C TRP A 318 -6.14 -10.75 -6.21
N PHE A 319 -6.53 -9.49 -6.29
CA PHE A 319 -6.74 -8.77 -7.55
C PHE A 319 -6.00 -7.44 -7.53
N ALA A 320 -5.29 -7.14 -8.61
CA ALA A 320 -4.69 -5.83 -8.83
C ALA A 320 -4.83 -5.44 -10.31
N GLY A 321 -5.40 -4.26 -10.57
CA GLY A 321 -5.66 -3.80 -11.94
C GLY A 321 -6.40 -2.48 -11.96
N GLU A 322 -7.19 -2.25 -13.00
CA GLU A 322 -7.96 -1.04 -13.21
C GLU A 322 -9.06 -0.87 -12.13
N ARG A 323 -9.35 0.38 -11.76
CA ARG A 323 -10.25 0.73 -10.64
C ARG A 323 -11.68 0.20 -10.82
N SER A 324 -12.27 0.34 -11.99
CA SER A 324 -13.65 -0.13 -12.24
C SER A 324 -13.73 -1.65 -12.19
N GLU A 325 -12.73 -2.33 -12.74
CA GLU A 325 -12.63 -3.80 -12.69
C GLU A 325 -12.42 -4.29 -11.26
N ALA A 326 -11.54 -3.64 -10.48
CA ALA A 326 -11.37 -3.95 -9.07
C ALA A 326 -12.67 -3.80 -8.26
N LYS A 327 -13.48 -2.77 -8.57
CA LYS A 327 -14.80 -2.60 -7.95
C LYS A 327 -15.73 -3.76 -8.30
N THR A 328 -15.84 -4.10 -9.58
CA THR A 328 -16.69 -5.20 -10.08
C THR A 328 -16.31 -6.53 -9.43
N VAL A 329 -15.04 -6.88 -9.41
CA VAL A 329 -14.55 -8.13 -8.79
C VAL A 329 -14.87 -8.17 -7.30
N ARG A 330 -14.67 -7.06 -6.58
CA ARG A 330 -14.99 -6.98 -5.15
C ARG A 330 -16.47 -7.19 -4.86
N GLU A 331 -17.34 -6.56 -5.65
CA GLU A 331 -18.81 -6.70 -5.53
C GLU A 331 -19.26 -8.13 -5.86
N ALA A 332 -18.75 -8.71 -6.94
CA ALA A 332 -19.07 -10.08 -7.35
C ALA A 332 -18.61 -11.11 -6.30
N ALA A 333 -17.40 -10.97 -5.78
CA ALA A 333 -16.88 -11.86 -4.76
C ALA A 333 -17.71 -11.78 -3.46
N LYS A 334 -18.07 -10.57 -3.01
CA LYS A 334 -18.97 -10.39 -1.85
C LYS A 334 -20.35 -11.00 -2.08
N ALA A 335 -20.94 -10.81 -3.26
CA ALA A 335 -22.23 -11.40 -3.62
C ALA A 335 -22.16 -12.94 -3.66
N ALA A 336 -21.01 -13.51 -4.00
CA ALA A 336 -20.77 -14.96 -4.00
C ALA A 336 -20.35 -15.52 -2.63
N GLY A 337 -20.34 -14.69 -1.57
CA GLY A 337 -20.15 -15.14 -0.19
C GLY A 337 -18.72 -15.09 0.34
N TRP A 338 -17.78 -14.42 -0.36
CA TRP A 338 -16.45 -14.21 0.19
C TRP A 338 -16.46 -13.18 1.31
N GLU A 339 -15.79 -13.51 2.40
CA GLU A 339 -15.59 -12.58 3.50
C GLU A 339 -14.49 -11.54 3.19
N GLN A 340 -14.56 -10.38 3.84
CA GLN A 340 -13.59 -9.31 3.62
C GLN A 340 -12.13 -9.74 3.91
N GLY A 341 -11.92 -10.64 4.88
CA GLY A 341 -10.61 -11.17 5.24
C GLY A 341 -9.95 -12.04 4.15
N ASP A 342 -10.76 -12.56 3.22
CA ASP A 342 -10.29 -13.38 2.09
C ASP A 342 -10.16 -12.58 0.79
N LEU A 343 -10.49 -11.28 0.84
CA LEU A 343 -10.47 -10.38 -0.31
C LEU A 343 -9.34 -9.36 -0.21
N ARG A 344 -8.35 -9.47 -1.07
CA ARG A 344 -7.36 -8.43 -1.31
C ARG A 344 -7.49 -7.93 -2.74
N VAL A 345 -8.42 -7.00 -2.94
CA VAL A 345 -8.77 -6.43 -4.25
C VAL A 345 -8.36 -4.95 -4.27
N SER A 346 -7.41 -4.59 -5.10
CA SER A 346 -6.80 -3.27 -5.15
C SER A 346 -6.86 -2.66 -6.54
N ALA A 347 -7.16 -1.36 -6.62
CA ALA A 347 -6.98 -0.58 -7.83
C ALA A 347 -5.53 -0.08 -7.89
N PHE A 348 -4.79 -0.48 -8.94
CA PHE A 348 -3.42 -0.02 -9.16
C PHE A 348 -3.39 1.20 -10.07
N TRP A 349 -4.38 1.35 -10.95
CA TRP A 349 -4.51 2.49 -11.85
C TRP A 349 -5.97 2.81 -12.17
N THR A 350 -6.18 3.91 -12.87
CA THR A 350 -7.51 4.38 -13.32
C THR A 350 -7.38 4.86 -14.75
N ARG A 351 -8.31 4.42 -15.59
CA ARG A 351 -8.47 4.94 -16.97
C ARG A 351 -8.88 6.39 -16.97
#